data_48189aa393702b22877793c759f482be
#
_entry.id   48189aa393702b22877793c759f482be
#
_cell.length_a   1.000
_cell.length_b   1.000
_cell.length_c   1.000
_cell.angle_alpha   90.00
_cell.angle_beta   90.00
_cell.angle_gamma   90.00
#
_symmetry.space_group_name_H-M   'P 1'
#
loop_
_entity.id
_entity.type
_entity.pdbx_description
1 polymer ?
#
loop_
_entity_poly.entity_id
_entity_poly.type
_entity_poly.pdbx_seq_one_letter_code
_entity_poly.pdbx_strand_id
1 'polypeptide(L)'
;MTGTGNGRLLARMASRIGLGMITAAVLTVPAPQSWAGLTRRIDPAQVLPLDQLPAEFRESVAEVIRDHTFHRQGEPDSFPCNAGLYLSLVNEPVLTLALWKDLAESPVQLRRLGANRYQGEDGAGTTATWDFVLRTPRLHVMLAYLNYASPRSTARIDARIVLILHTAYYREVNSETYVHHDVEAFVKVDSRGWKTLARTFRPVIERLLEDQVREAGQFVSLMSRLVVMHPNWATQIAANQAQLDSDARSRFCDIVAQNRQPGASNGRPVVIADSGAEPADTRRR
;
A
#
# COMPACT_ATOMS: atom_id res chain seq x y z
N MET A 1 7.97 -29.44 -8.32
CA MET A 1 6.57 -29.33 -7.85
C MET A 1 6.55 -28.36 -6.68
N THR A 2 6.29 -27.08 -6.90
CA THR A 2 5.89 -26.08 -5.87
C THR A 2 5.66 -24.74 -6.60
N GLY A 3 4.45 -24.51 -7.11
CA GLY A 3 4.15 -23.29 -7.87
C GLY A 3 2.73 -22.77 -7.71
N THR A 4 1.94 -23.31 -6.75
CA THR A 4 0.49 -23.02 -6.67
C THR A 4 0.08 -21.95 -5.64
N GLY A 5 1.02 -21.37 -4.88
CA GLY A 5 0.70 -20.37 -3.85
C GLY A 5 0.48 -18.94 -4.36
N ASN A 6 1.25 -18.54 -5.38
CA ASN A 6 1.30 -17.12 -5.79
C ASN A 6 0.09 -16.65 -6.62
N GLY A 7 -0.54 -17.54 -7.39
CA GLY A 7 -1.69 -17.17 -8.25
C GLY A 7 -2.93 -16.74 -7.45
N ARG A 8 -3.17 -17.38 -6.29
CA ARG A 8 -4.32 -17.05 -5.43
C ARG A 8 -4.16 -15.72 -4.69
N LEU A 9 -2.90 -15.36 -4.38
CA LEU A 9 -2.59 -14.06 -3.76
C LEU A 9 -2.85 -12.92 -4.74
N LEU A 10 -2.39 -13.07 -5.99
CA LEU A 10 -2.55 -12.09 -7.06
C LEU A 10 -4.01 -11.81 -7.40
N ALA A 11 -4.85 -12.86 -7.50
CA ALA A 11 -6.27 -12.71 -7.79
C ALA A 11 -7.04 -11.98 -6.66
N ARG A 12 -6.66 -12.22 -5.40
CA ARG A 12 -7.24 -11.52 -4.25
C ARG A 12 -6.76 -10.07 -4.14
N MET A 13 -5.50 -9.80 -4.48
CA MET A 13 -4.95 -8.44 -4.53
C MET A 13 -5.57 -7.61 -5.66
N ALA A 14 -5.83 -8.19 -6.83
CA ALA A 14 -6.46 -7.51 -7.96
C ALA A 14 -7.84 -6.91 -7.63
N SER A 15 -8.59 -7.57 -6.77
CA SER A 15 -9.94 -7.12 -6.37
C SER A 15 -9.95 -6.09 -5.24
N ARG A 16 -8.84 -5.84 -4.54
CA ARG A 16 -8.82 -5.10 -3.27
C ARG A 16 -7.78 -4.01 -3.13
N ILE A 17 -6.81 -3.91 -4.05
CA ILE A 17 -5.85 -2.80 -4.07
C ILE A 17 -6.56 -1.56 -4.64
N GLY A 18 -7.57 -1.13 -3.97
CA GLY A 18 -8.12 0.20 -4.07
C GLY A 18 -7.74 0.94 -2.80
N LEU A 19 -7.37 2.19 -2.94
CA LEU A 19 -7.16 3.14 -1.85
C LEU A 19 -8.42 3.30 -0.99
N GLY A 20 -9.31 2.39 -0.96
CA GLY A 20 -10.56 2.53 -0.29
C GLY A 20 -11.25 1.23 -0.12
N MET A 21 -11.31 0.76 1.05
CA MET A 21 -12.46 -0.02 1.43
C MET A 21 -12.80 0.18 2.89
N ILE A 22 -13.60 1.22 3.11
CA ILE A 22 -14.59 1.16 4.18
C ILE A 22 -15.93 0.93 3.49
N THR A 23 -16.11 -0.19 2.84
CA THR A 23 -17.43 -0.65 2.42
C THR A 23 -18.03 -1.43 3.59
N ALA A 24 -19.00 -0.82 4.27
CA ALA A 24 -19.76 -1.44 5.33
C ALA A 24 -20.60 -2.61 4.76
N ALA A 25 -20.06 -3.81 4.84
CA ALA A 25 -20.86 -5.02 4.77
C ALA A 25 -21.51 -5.21 6.14
N VAL A 26 -22.80 -4.95 6.22
CA VAL A 26 -23.63 -5.28 7.39
C VAL A 26 -23.76 -6.81 7.43
N LEU A 27 -22.89 -7.46 8.18
CA LEU A 27 -23.04 -8.85 8.59
C LEU A 27 -23.32 -8.85 10.10
N THR A 28 -24.45 -9.44 10.47
CA THR A 28 -24.83 -9.73 11.85
C THR A 28 -23.84 -10.72 12.47
N VAL A 29 -22.94 -10.23 13.32
CA VAL A 29 -21.99 -11.03 14.08
C VAL A 29 -22.40 -10.97 15.55
N PRO A 30 -22.45 -12.11 16.29
CA PRO A 30 -22.73 -12.11 17.71
C PRO A 30 -21.65 -11.35 18.49
N ALA A 31 -22.08 -10.60 19.51
CA ALA A 31 -21.25 -9.72 20.30
C ALA A 31 -20.10 -10.47 21.02
N PRO A 32 -18.84 -10.10 20.79
CA PRO A 32 -17.75 -10.55 21.62
C PRO A 32 -17.58 -9.66 22.86
N GLN A 33 -17.17 -10.30 23.93
CA GLN A 33 -16.99 -9.74 25.27
C GLN A 33 -16.02 -8.53 25.26
N SER A 34 -16.35 -7.56 26.11
CA SER A 34 -15.69 -6.27 26.29
C SER A 34 -14.20 -6.36 26.60
N TRP A 35 -13.38 -5.93 25.68
CA TRP A 35 -12.01 -5.48 25.98
C TRP A 35 -12.01 -3.95 25.89
N ALA A 36 -12.20 -3.29 27.03
CA ALA A 36 -11.90 -1.88 27.19
C ALA A 36 -10.37 -1.71 27.29
N GLY A 37 -9.69 -1.87 26.15
CA GLY A 37 -8.30 -1.49 26.00
C GLY A 37 -8.23 0.03 25.93
N LEU A 38 -7.77 0.69 27.00
CA LEU A 38 -7.27 2.06 26.96
C LEU A 38 -6.32 2.18 25.77
N THR A 39 -6.64 3.03 24.80
CA THR A 39 -5.70 3.41 23.74
C THR A 39 -4.47 3.98 24.42
N ARG A 40 -3.39 3.19 24.46
CA ARG A 40 -2.11 3.61 25.03
C ARG A 40 -1.66 4.81 24.18
N ARG A 41 -1.56 5.98 24.78
CA ARG A 41 -0.97 7.13 24.14
C ARG A 41 0.46 6.79 23.77
N ILE A 42 0.76 6.82 22.49
CA ILE A 42 2.11 6.60 21.96
C ILE A 42 2.78 7.97 21.90
N ASP A 43 3.99 8.07 22.43
CA ASP A 43 4.81 9.28 22.27
C ASP A 43 5.35 9.34 20.83
N PRO A 44 4.97 10.35 20.04
CA PRO A 44 5.42 10.45 18.66
C PRO A 44 6.94 10.50 18.50
N ALA A 45 7.67 11.04 19.49
CA ALA A 45 9.12 11.11 19.46
C ALA A 45 9.81 9.73 19.61
N GLN A 46 9.10 8.72 20.13
CA GLN A 46 9.58 7.34 20.18
C GLN A 46 9.37 6.59 18.86
N VAL A 47 8.50 7.10 17.99
CA VAL A 47 8.14 6.47 16.72
C VAL A 47 8.94 7.08 15.57
N LEU A 48 9.10 8.41 15.57
CA LEU A 48 9.68 9.15 14.47
C LEU A 48 10.65 10.25 14.95
N PRO A 49 11.73 10.53 14.19
CA PRO A 49 12.56 11.70 14.37
C PRO A 49 11.81 12.95 13.88
N LEU A 50 10.93 13.51 14.71
CA LEU A 50 10.06 14.64 14.35
C LEU A 50 10.83 15.88 13.90
N ASP A 51 12.05 16.07 14.38
CA ASP A 51 12.95 17.16 14.01
C ASP A 51 13.39 17.12 12.55
N GLN A 52 13.42 15.92 11.94
CA GLN A 52 13.75 15.73 10.53
C GLN A 52 12.56 16.02 9.58
N LEU A 53 11.35 16.14 10.11
CA LEU A 53 10.18 16.49 9.30
C LEU A 53 10.16 18.00 9.01
N PRO A 54 9.62 18.43 7.85
CA PRO A 54 9.35 19.84 7.58
C PRO A 54 8.42 20.43 8.66
N ALA A 55 8.69 21.67 9.07
CA ALA A 55 8.02 22.29 10.21
C ALA A 55 6.50 22.30 10.09
N GLU A 56 5.99 22.51 8.88
CA GLU A 56 4.56 22.55 8.56
C GLU A 56 3.81 21.22 8.80
N PHE A 57 4.52 20.08 8.81
CA PHE A 57 3.90 18.76 9.00
C PHE A 57 4.08 18.20 10.41
N ARG A 58 5.03 18.70 11.20
CA ARG A 58 5.42 18.12 12.50
C ARG A 58 4.25 17.95 13.45
N GLU A 59 3.47 19.01 13.64
CA GLU A 59 2.33 18.96 14.59
C GLU A 59 1.23 18.03 14.07
N SER A 60 0.90 18.06 12.78
CA SER A 60 -0.12 17.18 12.22
C SER A 60 0.27 15.71 12.34
N VAL A 61 1.53 15.37 12.06
CA VAL A 61 2.05 14.00 12.21
C VAL A 61 2.04 13.58 13.68
N ALA A 62 2.55 14.44 14.57
CA ALA A 62 2.58 14.15 16.00
C ALA A 62 1.16 13.98 16.58
N GLU A 63 0.21 14.79 16.14
CA GLU A 63 -1.20 14.69 16.56
C GLU A 63 -1.82 13.35 16.12
N VAL A 64 -1.60 12.93 14.85
CA VAL A 64 -2.14 11.67 14.35
C VAL A 64 -1.56 10.49 15.12
N ILE A 65 -0.26 10.47 15.40
CA ILE A 65 0.38 9.39 16.17
C ILE A 65 -0.09 9.37 17.62
N ARG A 66 -0.17 10.53 18.28
CA ARG A 66 -0.57 10.65 19.68
C ARG A 66 -2.04 10.30 19.91
N ASP A 67 -2.91 10.79 19.04
CA ASP A 67 -4.37 10.75 19.20
C ASP A 67 -5.02 9.80 18.17
N HIS A 68 -4.31 8.79 17.71
CA HIS A 68 -4.81 7.83 16.72
C HIS A 68 -6.07 7.11 17.21
N THR A 69 -6.96 6.84 16.29
CA THR A 69 -8.14 5.99 16.52
C THR A 69 -7.78 4.52 16.33
N PHE A 70 -6.90 4.26 15.36
CA PHE A 70 -6.39 2.93 15.03
C PHE A 70 -4.89 3.00 14.80
N HIS A 71 -4.20 1.93 15.21
CA HIS A 71 -2.78 1.71 14.94
C HIS A 71 -2.58 0.28 14.49
N ARG A 72 -1.78 0.10 13.45
CA ARG A 72 -1.39 -1.22 12.95
C ARG A 72 0.04 -1.21 12.48
N GLN A 73 0.74 -2.29 12.81
CA GLN A 73 2.03 -2.64 12.24
C GLN A 73 1.81 -3.82 11.30
N GLY A 74 2.33 -3.73 10.09
CA GLY A 74 2.32 -4.80 9.11
C GLY A 74 3.29 -5.92 9.47
N GLU A 75 3.15 -7.05 8.82
CA GLU A 75 4.15 -8.10 8.92
C GLU A 75 5.40 -7.68 8.12
N PRO A 76 6.61 -7.76 8.72
CA PRO A 76 7.83 -7.50 7.99
C PRO A 76 7.99 -8.46 6.82
N ASP A 77 8.43 -7.95 5.68
CA ASP A 77 8.75 -8.77 4.49
C ASP A 77 10.23 -8.60 4.13
N SER A 78 10.85 -9.72 3.71
CA SER A 78 12.24 -9.77 3.28
C SER A 78 12.33 -10.46 1.93
N PHE A 79 12.92 -9.79 0.94
CA PHE A 79 12.99 -10.33 -0.41
C PHE A 79 14.25 -9.86 -1.14
N PRO A 80 14.77 -10.66 -2.09
CA PRO A 80 15.91 -10.28 -2.92
C PRO A 80 15.50 -9.12 -3.84
N CYS A 81 16.18 -7.99 -3.72
CA CYS A 81 15.97 -6.82 -4.55
C CYS A 81 17.15 -5.86 -4.46
N ASN A 82 17.47 -5.20 -5.57
CA ASN A 82 18.41 -4.08 -5.55
C ASN A 82 17.79 -2.87 -4.85
N ALA A 83 18.54 -2.24 -3.96
CA ALA A 83 18.06 -1.08 -3.18
C ALA A 83 17.59 0.09 -4.07
N GLY A 84 18.29 0.36 -5.18
CA GLY A 84 17.91 1.42 -6.11
C GLY A 84 16.58 1.12 -6.81
N LEU A 85 16.35 -0.14 -7.22
CA LEU A 85 15.08 -0.55 -7.83
C LEU A 85 13.92 -0.40 -6.84
N TYR A 86 14.11 -0.93 -5.62
CA TYR A 86 13.11 -0.80 -4.56
C TYR A 86 12.75 0.66 -4.29
N LEU A 87 13.76 1.51 -4.09
CA LEU A 87 13.56 2.94 -3.85
C LEU A 87 12.87 3.64 -5.02
N SER A 88 13.16 3.26 -6.27
CA SER A 88 12.48 3.81 -7.44
C SER A 88 10.99 3.51 -7.42
N LEU A 89 10.60 2.29 -7.02
CA LEU A 89 9.19 1.91 -6.93
C LEU A 89 8.47 2.58 -5.77
N VAL A 90 9.11 2.69 -4.60
CA VAL A 90 8.52 3.37 -3.42
C VAL A 90 8.39 4.87 -3.65
N ASN A 91 9.39 5.51 -4.27
CA ASN A 91 9.41 6.94 -4.49
C ASN A 91 8.52 7.41 -5.65
N GLU A 92 8.15 6.50 -6.57
CA GLU A 92 7.35 6.80 -7.75
C GLU A 92 6.04 6.00 -7.77
N PRO A 93 5.07 6.31 -6.87
CA PRO A 93 3.84 5.54 -6.74
C PRO A 93 2.98 5.56 -8.02
N VAL A 94 3.10 6.60 -8.85
CA VAL A 94 2.43 6.66 -10.16
C VAL A 94 2.98 5.59 -11.10
N LEU A 95 4.30 5.38 -11.12
CA LEU A 95 4.92 4.32 -11.90
C LEU A 95 4.50 2.94 -11.39
N THR A 96 4.56 2.74 -10.08
CA THR A 96 4.22 1.47 -9.45
C THR A 96 2.76 1.09 -9.70
N LEU A 97 1.85 2.06 -9.64
CA LEU A 97 0.45 1.85 -10.03
C LEU A 97 0.29 1.58 -11.54
N ALA A 98 1.06 2.25 -12.40
CA ALA A 98 1.00 2.02 -13.85
C ALA A 98 1.43 0.60 -14.21
N LEU A 99 2.50 0.10 -13.60
CA LEU A 99 2.94 -1.29 -13.73
C LEU A 99 1.84 -2.26 -13.28
N TRP A 100 1.20 -1.98 -12.16
CA TRP A 100 0.09 -2.78 -11.67
C TRP A 100 -1.12 -2.78 -12.62
N LYS A 101 -1.54 -1.61 -13.10
CA LYS A 101 -2.69 -1.47 -14.00
C LYS A 101 -2.51 -2.19 -15.34
N ASP A 102 -1.27 -2.38 -15.75
CA ASP A 102 -0.99 -3.19 -16.95
C ASP A 102 -1.20 -4.69 -16.69
N LEU A 103 -1.09 -5.13 -15.44
CA LEU A 103 -1.24 -6.54 -15.07
C LEU A 103 -2.67 -6.90 -14.67
N ALA A 104 -3.37 -5.97 -14.03
CA ALA A 104 -4.69 -6.21 -13.44
C ALA A 104 -5.60 -5.00 -13.63
N GLU A 105 -6.89 -5.26 -13.80
CA GLU A 105 -7.89 -4.20 -13.75
C GLU A 105 -7.90 -3.55 -12.37
N SER A 106 -7.78 -2.23 -12.34
CA SER A 106 -7.82 -1.45 -11.11
C SER A 106 -8.58 -0.14 -11.34
N PRO A 107 -9.62 0.15 -10.55
CA PRO A 107 -10.35 1.41 -10.61
C PRO A 107 -9.55 2.57 -10.00
N VAL A 108 -8.49 2.27 -9.26
CA VAL A 108 -7.66 3.26 -8.60
C VAL A 108 -7.08 4.24 -9.61
N GLN A 109 -7.23 5.51 -9.35
CA GLN A 109 -6.59 6.58 -10.11
C GLN A 109 -5.62 7.31 -9.20
N LEU A 110 -4.48 7.69 -9.75
CA LEU A 110 -3.44 8.38 -9.03
C LEU A 110 -2.87 9.48 -9.92
N ARG A 111 -2.71 10.65 -9.34
CA ARG A 111 -2.04 11.78 -9.99
C ARG A 111 -1.05 12.46 -9.06
N ARG A 112 0.04 12.93 -9.63
CA ARG A 112 1.01 13.77 -8.96
C ARG A 112 0.49 15.22 -8.94
N LEU A 113 0.46 15.84 -7.77
CA LEU A 113 0.11 17.25 -7.59
C LEU A 113 1.34 18.15 -7.39
N GLY A 114 2.46 17.56 -7.02
CA GLY A 114 3.72 18.27 -6.75
C GLY A 114 4.86 17.29 -6.54
N ALA A 115 6.04 17.79 -6.17
CA ALA A 115 7.23 16.96 -5.98
C ALA A 115 7.01 15.80 -4.99
N ASN A 116 6.31 16.10 -3.88
CA ASN A 116 6.04 15.13 -2.82
C ASN A 116 4.54 14.86 -2.60
N ARG A 117 3.67 15.49 -3.38
CA ARG A 117 2.23 15.49 -3.17
C ARG A 117 1.49 14.74 -4.25
N TYR A 118 0.58 13.88 -3.83
CA TYR A 118 -0.21 13.00 -4.69
C TYR A 118 -1.70 13.05 -4.29
N GLN A 119 -2.55 12.70 -5.23
CA GLN A 119 -3.99 12.48 -4.99
C GLN A 119 -4.38 11.17 -5.63
N GLY A 120 -5.18 10.39 -4.91
CA GLY A 120 -5.73 9.13 -5.39
C GLY A 120 -7.22 9.01 -5.15
N GLU A 121 -7.87 8.18 -5.96
CA GLU A 121 -9.29 7.81 -5.90
C GLU A 121 -9.42 6.31 -6.11
N ASP A 122 -10.32 5.65 -5.37
CA ASP A 122 -10.53 4.20 -5.46
C ASP A 122 -11.68 3.77 -6.36
N GLY A 123 -12.44 4.73 -6.89
CA GLY A 123 -13.67 4.47 -7.65
C GLY A 123 -14.85 4.01 -6.79
N ALA A 124 -14.68 3.85 -5.49
CA ALA A 124 -15.70 3.39 -4.54
C ALA A 124 -16.16 4.46 -3.54
N GLY A 125 -15.75 5.70 -3.78
CA GLY A 125 -16.13 6.87 -2.98
C GLY A 125 -15.06 7.36 -2.03
N THR A 126 -13.85 6.77 -2.06
CA THR A 126 -12.71 7.26 -1.31
C THR A 126 -11.84 8.15 -2.19
N THR A 127 -11.49 9.33 -1.67
CA THR A 127 -10.43 10.18 -2.18
C THR A 127 -9.39 10.38 -1.10
N ALA A 128 -8.12 10.42 -1.47
CA ALA A 128 -7.04 10.73 -0.56
C ALA A 128 -6.03 11.67 -1.21
N THR A 129 -5.56 12.64 -0.44
CA THR A 129 -4.39 13.45 -0.80
C THR A 129 -3.33 13.17 0.24
N TRP A 130 -2.10 12.91 -0.21
CA TRP A 130 -1.00 12.67 0.73
C TRP A 130 0.28 13.37 0.32
N ASP A 131 1.08 13.65 1.31
CA ASP A 131 2.42 14.18 1.17
C ASP A 131 3.45 13.16 1.70
N PHE A 132 4.50 12.95 0.94
CA PHE A 132 5.70 12.36 1.52
C PHE A 132 6.42 13.44 2.34
N VAL A 133 6.30 13.34 3.65
CA VAL A 133 6.88 14.32 4.57
C VAL A 133 8.34 14.00 4.94
N LEU A 134 8.76 12.75 4.72
CA LEU A 134 10.15 12.33 4.82
C LEU A 134 10.43 11.22 3.81
N ARG A 135 11.52 11.35 3.07
CA ARG A 135 12.03 10.31 2.16
C ARG A 135 13.52 10.13 2.38
N THR A 136 13.87 9.04 3.02
CA THR A 136 15.26 8.58 3.11
C THR A 136 15.35 7.15 2.61
N PRO A 137 16.53 6.62 2.32
CA PRO A 137 16.65 5.22 1.93
C PRO A 137 16.09 4.22 2.96
N ARG A 138 16.04 4.62 4.24
CA ARG A 138 15.63 3.73 5.34
C ARG A 138 14.29 4.06 5.96
N LEU A 139 13.76 5.24 5.70
CA LEU A 139 12.54 5.71 6.34
C LEU A 139 11.74 6.59 5.37
N HIS A 140 10.53 6.17 5.08
CA HIS A 140 9.55 6.99 4.38
C HIS A 140 8.40 7.28 5.33
N VAL A 141 7.97 8.53 5.38
CA VAL A 141 6.81 8.96 6.15
C VAL A 141 5.85 9.67 5.22
N MET A 142 4.61 9.24 5.23
CA MET A 142 3.52 9.84 4.46
C MET A 142 2.44 10.36 5.40
N LEU A 143 1.97 11.56 5.17
CA LEU A 143 0.78 12.11 5.82
C LEU A 143 -0.33 12.20 4.78
N ALA A 144 -1.40 11.44 4.98
CA ALA A 144 -2.55 11.40 4.10
C ALA A 144 -3.81 11.99 4.75
N TYR A 145 -4.59 12.69 3.95
CA TYR A 145 -5.93 13.17 4.25
C TYR A 145 -6.91 12.38 3.41
N LEU A 146 -7.72 11.58 4.05
CA LEU A 146 -8.68 10.70 3.43
C LEU A 146 -10.10 11.24 3.64
N ASN A 147 -10.86 11.28 2.56
CA ASN A 147 -12.30 11.55 2.59
C ASN A 147 -13.02 10.38 1.93
N TYR A 148 -13.95 9.79 2.65
CA TYR A 148 -14.87 8.79 2.13
C TYR A 148 -16.27 9.33 2.11
N ALA A 149 -16.93 9.25 0.94
CA ALA A 149 -18.34 9.56 0.76
C ALA A 149 -19.05 8.32 0.23
N SER A 150 -19.95 7.76 1.02
CA SER A 150 -20.69 6.58 0.61
C SER A 150 -21.55 6.85 -0.64
N PRO A 151 -21.42 6.05 -1.71
CA PRO A 151 -22.26 6.20 -2.90
C PRO A 151 -23.73 5.79 -2.66
N ARG A 152 -24.01 5.12 -1.53
CA ARG A 152 -25.34 4.58 -1.20
C ARG A 152 -26.00 5.22 0.00
N SER A 153 -25.36 6.17 0.66
CA SER A 153 -25.89 6.84 1.87
C SER A 153 -25.28 8.23 2.02
N THR A 154 -25.76 9.00 3.00
CA THR A 154 -25.20 10.32 3.34
C THR A 154 -23.98 10.24 4.25
N ALA A 155 -23.46 9.02 4.50
CA ALA A 155 -22.31 8.84 5.38
C ALA A 155 -21.04 9.41 4.75
N ARG A 156 -20.33 10.20 5.56
CA ARG A 156 -19.02 10.77 5.23
C ARG A 156 -18.06 10.48 6.36
N ILE A 157 -16.82 10.14 6.00
CA ILE A 157 -15.75 9.89 6.96
C ILE A 157 -14.53 10.67 6.50
N ASP A 158 -14.02 11.50 7.40
CA ASP A 158 -12.75 12.19 7.22
C ASP A 158 -11.75 11.56 8.18
N ALA A 159 -10.56 11.26 7.68
CA ALA A 159 -9.49 10.69 8.46
C ALA A 159 -8.13 11.23 8.03
N ARG A 160 -7.21 11.30 8.98
CA ARG A 160 -5.79 11.52 8.71
C ARG A 160 -5.03 10.24 8.99
N ILE A 161 -4.05 9.94 8.14
CA ILE A 161 -3.26 8.73 8.23
C ILE A 161 -1.79 9.12 8.19
N VAL A 162 -1.02 8.62 9.13
CA VAL A 162 0.44 8.60 9.05
C VAL A 162 0.85 7.19 8.71
N LEU A 163 1.48 7.02 7.55
CA LEU A 163 2.06 5.76 7.12
C LEU A 163 3.58 5.86 7.21
N ILE A 164 4.19 4.92 7.88
CA ILE A 164 5.64 4.84 8.10
C ILE A 164 6.12 3.55 7.46
N LEU A 165 7.11 3.68 6.58
CA LEU A 165 7.76 2.54 5.95
C LEU A 165 9.22 2.53 6.40
N HIS A 166 9.56 1.56 7.24
CA HIS A 166 10.93 1.28 7.63
C HIS A 166 11.56 0.32 6.64
N THR A 167 12.81 0.59 6.24
CA THR A 167 13.53 -0.23 5.28
C THR A 167 14.96 -0.47 5.74
N ALA A 168 15.41 -1.71 5.67
CA ALA A 168 16.79 -2.11 5.87
C ALA A 168 17.30 -2.86 4.65
N TYR A 169 18.59 -2.73 4.38
CA TYR A 169 19.27 -3.41 3.29
C TYR A 169 20.39 -4.26 3.87
N TYR A 170 20.48 -5.50 3.43
CA TYR A 170 21.57 -6.37 3.81
C TYR A 170 21.99 -7.24 2.63
N ARG A 171 23.16 -7.85 2.75
CA ARG A 171 23.68 -8.76 1.74
C ARG A 171 23.90 -10.12 2.39
N GLU A 172 23.38 -11.14 1.75
CA GLU A 172 23.60 -12.51 2.20
C GLU A 172 24.98 -13.05 1.78
N VAL A 173 25.33 -14.24 2.30
CA VAL A 173 26.62 -14.90 2.03
C VAL A 173 26.83 -15.16 0.53
N ASN A 174 25.74 -15.38 -0.22
CA ASN A 174 25.75 -15.52 -1.68
C ASN A 174 25.97 -14.21 -2.45
N SER A 175 26.23 -13.09 -1.74
CA SER A 175 26.35 -11.73 -2.26
C SER A 175 25.07 -11.14 -2.84
N GLU A 176 23.93 -11.79 -2.69
CA GLU A 176 22.63 -11.28 -3.09
C GLU A 176 22.16 -10.19 -2.13
N THR A 177 21.63 -9.09 -2.68
CA THR A 177 21.11 -7.98 -1.89
C THR A 177 19.65 -8.23 -1.55
N TYR A 178 19.31 -8.07 -0.28
CA TYR A 178 17.96 -8.17 0.25
C TYR A 178 17.46 -6.83 0.75
N VAL A 179 16.19 -6.62 0.57
CA VAL A 179 15.42 -5.55 1.20
C VAL A 179 14.56 -6.19 2.28
N HIS A 180 14.63 -5.62 3.47
CA HIS A 180 13.72 -5.89 4.57
C HIS A 180 12.91 -4.64 4.83
N HIS A 181 11.60 -4.74 4.80
CA HIS A 181 10.74 -3.61 5.11
C HIS A 181 9.58 -3.99 6.02
N ASP A 182 9.11 -3.02 6.77
CA ASP A 182 7.84 -3.08 7.48
C ASP A 182 7.05 -1.79 7.31
N VAL A 183 5.74 -1.89 7.45
CA VAL A 183 4.81 -0.77 7.29
C VAL A 183 4.05 -0.58 8.59
N GLU A 184 4.06 0.64 9.11
CA GLU A 184 3.29 1.02 10.29
C GLU A 184 2.28 2.12 9.92
N ALA A 185 1.04 1.99 10.39
CA ALA A 185 -0.03 2.94 10.07
C ALA A 185 -0.73 3.43 11.34
N PHE A 186 -0.82 4.75 11.46
CA PHE A 186 -1.62 5.44 12.46
C PHE A 186 -2.78 6.15 11.76
N VAL A 187 -4.00 5.87 12.18
CA VAL A 187 -5.21 6.47 11.60
C VAL A 187 -5.95 7.25 12.67
N LYS A 188 -6.18 8.51 12.41
CA LYS A 188 -7.03 9.38 13.22
C LYS A 188 -8.29 9.74 12.44
N VAL A 189 -9.45 9.33 12.95
CA VAL A 189 -10.74 9.68 12.35
C VAL A 189 -11.21 11.01 12.93
N ASP A 190 -11.42 11.98 12.05
CA ASP A 190 -11.78 13.36 12.41
C ASP A 190 -13.28 13.61 12.40
N SER A 191 -14.11 12.72 11.84
CA SER A 191 -15.54 12.89 11.68
C SER A 191 -16.30 12.96 13.01
N ARG A 192 -17.18 13.94 13.15
CA ARG A 192 -18.05 14.09 14.32
C ARG A 192 -19.03 12.91 14.39
N GLY A 193 -19.21 12.34 15.60
CA GLY A 193 -20.12 11.21 15.81
C GLY A 193 -19.48 9.82 15.62
N TRP A 194 -18.24 9.75 15.10
CA TRP A 194 -17.51 8.51 14.91
C TRP A 194 -17.30 7.72 16.21
N LYS A 195 -17.16 8.39 17.37
CA LYS A 195 -16.93 7.74 18.67
C LYS A 195 -18.01 6.70 19.03
N THR A 196 -19.23 6.90 18.61
CA THR A 196 -20.35 5.99 18.85
C THR A 196 -20.35 4.81 17.86
N LEU A 197 -20.11 5.09 16.59
CA LEU A 197 -19.98 4.07 15.53
C LEU A 197 -18.71 3.23 15.70
N ALA A 198 -17.61 3.84 16.10
CA ALA A 198 -16.31 3.14 16.27
C ALA A 198 -16.39 2.00 17.29
N ARG A 199 -17.18 2.11 18.35
CA ARG A 199 -17.34 1.02 19.34
C ARG A 199 -17.93 -0.25 18.72
N THR A 200 -18.91 -0.09 17.83
CA THR A 200 -19.64 -1.22 17.23
C THR A 200 -18.86 -1.84 16.07
N PHE A 201 -18.19 -1.02 15.27
CA PHE A 201 -17.51 -1.47 14.05
C PHE A 201 -15.99 -1.61 14.20
N ARG A 202 -15.44 -1.31 15.36
CA ARG A 202 -14.00 -1.36 15.63
C ARG A 202 -13.33 -2.66 15.15
N PRO A 203 -13.82 -3.87 15.48
CA PRO A 203 -13.16 -5.11 15.07
C PRO A 203 -13.12 -5.29 13.55
N VAL A 204 -14.17 -4.84 12.85
CA VAL A 204 -14.27 -4.93 11.38
C VAL A 204 -13.26 -3.98 10.72
N ILE A 205 -13.17 -2.74 11.23
CA ILE A 205 -12.25 -1.73 10.72
C ILE A 205 -10.81 -2.11 11.03
N GLU A 206 -10.53 -2.63 12.22
CA GLU A 206 -9.21 -3.09 12.60
C GLU A 206 -8.72 -4.21 11.69
N ARG A 207 -9.55 -5.20 11.41
CA ARG A 207 -9.22 -6.29 10.49
C ARG A 207 -9.00 -5.78 9.06
N LEU A 208 -9.83 -4.85 8.61
CA LEU A 208 -9.69 -4.24 7.29
C LEU A 208 -8.36 -3.47 7.15
N LEU A 209 -7.99 -2.69 8.17
CA LEU A 209 -6.71 -1.97 8.21
C LEU A 209 -5.51 -2.93 8.23
N GLU A 210 -5.60 -4.02 8.99
CA GLU A 210 -4.58 -5.05 9.03
C GLU A 210 -4.36 -5.68 7.65
N ASP A 211 -5.45 -6.04 6.96
CA ASP A 211 -5.38 -6.55 5.60
C ASP A 211 -4.76 -5.53 4.63
N GLN A 212 -5.13 -4.25 4.72
CA GLN A 212 -4.60 -3.19 3.85
C GLN A 212 -3.11 -2.89 4.10
N VAL A 213 -2.67 -2.85 5.35
CA VAL A 213 -1.26 -2.61 5.70
C VAL A 213 -0.39 -3.79 5.23
N ARG A 214 -0.85 -5.03 5.44
CA ARG A 214 -0.18 -6.23 4.93
C ARG A 214 -0.11 -6.24 3.41
N GLU A 215 -1.21 -5.95 2.72
CA GLU A 215 -1.26 -5.91 1.26
C GLU A 215 -0.33 -4.84 0.69
N ALA A 216 -0.23 -3.67 1.32
CA ALA A 216 0.66 -2.60 0.88
C ALA A 216 2.15 -3.02 0.91
N GLY A 217 2.58 -3.71 1.97
CA GLY A 217 3.94 -4.25 2.06
C GLY A 217 4.20 -5.30 0.97
N GLN A 218 3.33 -6.30 0.86
CA GLN A 218 3.45 -7.37 -0.14
C GLN A 218 3.40 -6.85 -1.57
N PHE A 219 2.68 -5.77 -1.83
CA PHE A 219 2.57 -5.17 -3.14
C PHE A 219 3.92 -4.67 -3.68
N VAL A 220 4.68 -3.93 -2.87
CA VAL A 220 5.99 -3.41 -3.29
C VAL A 220 6.97 -4.55 -3.55
N SER A 221 6.98 -5.58 -2.70
CA SER A 221 7.84 -6.75 -2.90
C SER A 221 7.50 -7.51 -4.18
N LEU A 222 6.21 -7.69 -4.46
CA LEU A 222 5.74 -8.32 -5.69
C LEU A 222 6.15 -7.54 -6.93
N MET A 223 5.91 -6.23 -6.95
CA MET A 223 6.28 -5.38 -8.08
C MET A 223 7.79 -5.38 -8.32
N SER A 224 8.59 -5.35 -7.24
CA SER A 224 10.05 -5.46 -7.35
C SER A 224 10.49 -6.76 -8.03
N ARG A 225 9.91 -7.89 -7.66
CA ARG A 225 10.20 -9.20 -8.28
C ARG A 225 9.79 -9.25 -9.75
N LEU A 226 8.59 -8.74 -10.07
CA LEU A 226 8.09 -8.72 -11.45
C LEU A 226 8.95 -7.85 -12.36
N VAL A 227 9.43 -6.71 -11.89
CA VAL A 227 10.34 -5.84 -12.66
C VAL A 227 11.67 -6.54 -12.95
N VAL A 228 12.24 -7.24 -11.97
CA VAL A 228 13.48 -8.02 -12.17
C VAL A 228 13.28 -9.15 -13.18
N MET A 229 12.14 -9.83 -13.12
CA MET A 229 11.84 -10.96 -14.03
C MET A 229 11.44 -10.50 -15.44
N HIS A 230 10.83 -9.30 -15.57
CA HIS A 230 10.30 -8.76 -16.83
C HIS A 230 10.80 -7.33 -17.11
N PRO A 231 12.12 -7.12 -17.26
CA PRO A 231 12.70 -5.78 -17.33
C PRO A 231 12.23 -4.97 -18.55
N ASN A 232 12.06 -5.60 -19.70
CA ASN A 232 11.62 -4.90 -20.93
C ASN A 232 10.17 -4.42 -20.79
N TRP A 233 9.29 -5.21 -20.18
CA TRP A 233 7.94 -4.79 -19.85
C TRP A 233 7.94 -3.56 -18.95
N ALA A 234 8.71 -3.60 -17.86
CA ALA A 234 8.76 -2.50 -16.89
C ALA A 234 9.28 -1.19 -17.51
N THR A 235 10.34 -1.27 -18.34
CA THR A 235 10.86 -0.09 -19.05
C THR A 235 9.89 0.47 -20.07
N GLN A 236 9.13 -0.38 -20.78
CA GLN A 236 8.11 0.06 -21.71
C GLN A 236 6.97 0.82 -21.01
N ILE A 237 6.49 0.32 -19.85
CA ILE A 237 5.47 1.02 -19.07
C ILE A 237 6.01 2.36 -18.57
N ALA A 238 7.24 2.40 -18.04
CA ALA A 238 7.88 3.63 -17.58
C ALA A 238 8.03 4.67 -18.72
N ALA A 239 8.40 4.23 -19.91
CA ALA A 239 8.55 5.09 -21.09
C ALA A 239 7.24 5.78 -21.49
N ASN A 240 6.10 5.09 -21.31
CA ASN A 240 4.78 5.58 -21.67
C ASN A 240 4.09 6.38 -20.54
N GLN A 241 4.72 6.48 -19.34
CA GLN A 241 4.10 7.17 -18.22
C GLN A 241 4.36 8.69 -18.26
N ALA A 242 3.33 9.44 -18.67
CA ALA A 242 3.44 10.90 -18.88
C ALA A 242 3.66 11.69 -17.58
N GLN A 243 3.19 11.19 -16.43
CA GLN A 243 3.35 11.85 -15.14
C GLN A 243 4.74 11.62 -14.49
N LEU A 244 5.55 10.75 -15.08
CA LEU A 244 6.92 10.50 -14.63
C LEU A 244 7.85 11.50 -15.31
N ASP A 245 8.62 12.25 -14.53
CA ASP A 245 9.61 13.17 -15.10
C ASP A 245 10.72 12.40 -15.84
N SER A 246 11.41 13.09 -16.74
CA SER A 246 12.44 12.49 -17.62
C SER A 246 13.58 11.85 -16.81
N ASP A 247 13.99 12.50 -15.72
CA ASP A 247 15.11 12.05 -14.93
C ASP A 247 14.75 10.83 -14.09
N ALA A 248 13.54 10.80 -13.49
CA ALA A 248 13.04 9.63 -12.78
C ALA A 248 12.88 8.44 -13.72
N ARG A 249 12.38 8.68 -14.95
CA ARG A 249 12.25 7.66 -15.99
C ARG A 249 13.61 7.09 -16.41
N SER A 250 14.58 7.96 -16.70
CA SER A 250 15.92 7.54 -17.09
C SER A 250 16.57 6.73 -15.98
N ARG A 251 16.58 7.25 -14.74
CA ARG A 251 17.12 6.52 -13.58
C ARG A 251 16.49 5.15 -13.41
N PHE A 252 15.16 5.04 -13.52
CA PHE A 252 14.48 3.76 -13.40
C PHE A 252 14.91 2.78 -14.49
N CYS A 253 14.94 3.21 -15.75
CA CYS A 253 15.37 2.37 -16.87
C CYS A 253 16.82 1.91 -16.72
N ASP A 254 17.72 2.79 -16.29
CA ASP A 254 19.12 2.46 -16.04
C ASP A 254 19.28 1.43 -14.91
N ILE A 255 18.54 1.59 -13.82
CA ILE A 255 18.53 0.65 -12.71
C ILE A 255 18.00 -0.71 -13.16
N VAL A 256 16.91 -0.74 -13.93
CA VAL A 256 16.34 -1.99 -14.45
C VAL A 256 17.33 -2.68 -15.39
N ALA A 257 18.02 -1.94 -16.26
CA ALA A 257 19.03 -2.50 -17.15
C ALA A 257 20.22 -3.11 -16.40
N GLN A 258 20.70 -2.43 -15.35
CA GLN A 258 21.80 -2.90 -14.50
C GLN A 258 21.44 -4.14 -13.67
N ASN A 259 20.16 -4.33 -13.34
CA ASN A 259 19.67 -5.44 -12.53
C ASN A 259 19.08 -6.60 -13.35
N ARG A 260 19.30 -6.59 -14.66
CA ARG A 260 18.81 -7.63 -15.56
C ARG A 260 19.46 -8.97 -15.22
N GLN A 261 18.66 -9.95 -14.78
CA GLN A 261 19.12 -11.28 -14.48
C GLN A 261 19.26 -12.13 -15.75
N PRO A 262 20.21 -13.08 -15.79
CA PRO A 262 20.24 -14.11 -16.82
C PRO A 262 18.92 -14.90 -16.80
N GLY A 263 18.26 -15.01 -17.97
CA GLY A 263 16.95 -15.69 -18.07
C GLY A 263 15.73 -14.80 -17.80
N ALA A 264 15.92 -13.49 -17.58
CA ALA A 264 14.80 -12.55 -17.49
C ALA A 264 13.94 -12.59 -18.77
N SER A 265 12.62 -12.63 -18.57
CA SER A 265 11.67 -12.67 -19.67
C SER A 265 11.61 -11.33 -20.42
N ASN A 266 11.52 -11.40 -21.73
CA ASN A 266 11.28 -10.21 -22.56
C ASN A 266 9.79 -9.85 -22.69
N GLY A 267 8.90 -10.73 -22.21
CA GLY A 267 7.47 -10.58 -22.30
C GLY A 267 6.83 -9.87 -21.12
N ARG A 268 5.55 -9.53 -21.26
CA ARG A 268 4.69 -9.05 -20.19
C ARG A 268 4.42 -10.20 -19.20
N PRO A 269 4.40 -9.94 -17.89
CA PRO A 269 3.96 -10.94 -16.90
C PRO A 269 2.51 -11.37 -17.17
N VAL A 270 2.26 -12.67 -17.06
CA VAL A 270 0.90 -13.21 -17.16
C VAL A 270 0.38 -13.42 -15.75
N VAL A 271 -0.67 -12.67 -15.40
CA VAL A 271 -1.43 -12.88 -14.17
C VAL A 271 -2.56 -13.86 -14.50
N ILE A 272 -2.44 -15.09 -14.06
CA ILE A 272 -3.53 -16.07 -14.19
C ILE A 272 -4.57 -15.68 -13.15
N ALA A 273 -5.63 -14.99 -13.58
CA ALA A 273 -6.84 -14.85 -12.79
C ALA A 273 -7.44 -16.26 -12.61
N ASP A 274 -7.59 -16.70 -11.38
CA ASP A 274 -8.31 -17.93 -11.05
C ASP A 274 -9.76 -17.68 -11.47
N SER A 275 -10.14 -18.15 -12.65
CA SER A 275 -11.54 -18.19 -13.09
C SER A 275 -12.23 -19.21 -12.20
N GLY A 276 -12.80 -18.73 -11.08
CA GLY A 276 -13.66 -19.49 -10.21
C GLY A 276 -14.89 -19.99 -10.98
N ALA A 277 -14.70 -20.97 -11.85
CA ALA A 277 -15.77 -21.81 -12.34
C ALA A 277 -16.19 -22.68 -11.16
N GLU A 278 -17.23 -22.25 -10.49
CA GLU A 278 -18.01 -23.10 -9.57
C GLU A 278 -18.39 -24.36 -10.34
N PRO A 279 -18.04 -25.59 -9.86
CA PRO A 279 -18.49 -26.78 -10.53
C PRO A 279 -20.02 -26.82 -10.42
N ALA A 280 -20.68 -26.76 -11.57
CA ALA A 280 -22.11 -26.94 -11.70
C ALA A 280 -22.49 -28.22 -10.97
N ASP A 281 -23.31 -28.09 -9.90
CA ASP A 281 -23.88 -29.17 -9.15
C ASP A 281 -24.82 -29.99 -10.06
N THR A 282 -24.28 -31.03 -10.69
CA THR A 282 -25.03 -32.07 -11.42
C THR A 282 -25.53 -33.11 -10.43
N ARG A 283 -26.44 -32.74 -9.53
CA ARG A 283 -27.34 -33.69 -8.86
C ARG A 283 -28.76 -33.38 -9.25
N ARG A 284 -29.16 -33.87 -10.42
CA ARG A 284 -30.51 -34.27 -10.70
C ARG A 284 -30.47 -35.69 -11.24
N ARG A 285 -30.74 -36.64 -10.38
CA ARG A 285 -31.72 -37.76 -10.52
C ARG A 285 -31.63 -38.63 -9.28
#